data_10185b6eda8fe95f852fb5c68985b322
#
_entry.id   10185b6eda8fe95f852fb5c68985b322
#
_cell.length_a   1.000
_cell.length_b   1.000
_cell.length_c   1.000
_cell.angle_alpha   90.00
_cell.angle_beta   90.00
_cell.angle_gamma   90.00
#
_symmetry.space_group_name_H-M   'P 1'
#
loop_
_entity.id
_entity.type
_entity.pdbx_description
1 polymer ?
#
loop_
_entity_poly.entity_id
_entity_poly.type
_entity_poly.pdbx_seq_one_letter_code
_entity_poly.pdbx_strand_id
1 'polypeptide(L)'
;MAAAILRFEDSRVTGPDSLRVSRLPAADKGGKWEICGICDGIEPDVFNRLKALLDAGRREEAWEGCLQYVLDNTAAVRSWLGSDAFPATEFMLRDHFFNSGSRNTGKILQRALNIHGAGLVVDGIVGPRTRQELQDQLAATGEAVFIIGLQEKRQAFYRSCRQFPTFGKGWLSRCDDAFSVAQELV
;
A
#
# COMPACT_ATOMS: atom_id res chain seq x y z
N MET A 1 0.62 -9.93 -4.92
CA MET A 1 0.91 -8.61 -4.29
C MET A 1 -0.09 -7.54 -4.73
N ALA A 2 -0.04 -6.97 -5.94
CA ALA A 2 -0.96 -5.90 -6.38
C ALA A 2 -2.46 -6.28 -6.27
N ALA A 3 -2.84 -7.49 -6.66
CA ALA A 3 -4.22 -7.98 -6.52
C ALA A 3 -4.74 -8.02 -5.08
N ALA A 4 -3.88 -8.26 -4.09
CA ALA A 4 -4.26 -8.19 -2.69
C ALA A 4 -4.53 -6.74 -2.25
N ILE A 5 -3.70 -5.78 -2.70
CA ILE A 5 -3.90 -4.36 -2.43
C ILE A 5 -5.24 -3.87 -3.01
N LEU A 6 -5.57 -4.25 -4.27
CA LEU A 6 -6.85 -3.90 -4.88
C LEU A 6 -8.06 -4.49 -4.12
N ARG A 7 -7.94 -5.72 -3.61
CA ARG A 7 -8.98 -6.33 -2.76
C ARG A 7 -9.19 -5.62 -1.43
N PHE A 8 -8.15 -4.98 -0.90
CA PHE A 8 -8.28 -4.17 0.31
C PHE A 8 -8.97 -2.82 0.05
N GLU A 9 -8.91 -2.30 -1.19
CA GLU A 9 -9.68 -1.10 -1.58
C GLU A 9 -11.17 -1.43 -1.77
N ASP A 10 -11.47 -2.53 -2.45
CA ASP A 10 -12.86 -3.02 -2.58
C ASP A 10 -12.88 -4.54 -2.42
N SER A 11 -13.29 -5.01 -1.23
CA SER A 11 -13.35 -6.45 -0.89
C SER A 11 -14.28 -7.27 -1.80
N ARG A 12 -15.16 -6.61 -2.56
CA ARG A 12 -16.04 -7.25 -3.54
C ARG A 12 -15.33 -7.50 -4.87
N VAL A 13 -14.17 -6.90 -5.09
CA VAL A 13 -13.37 -7.09 -6.31
C VAL A 13 -12.32 -8.16 -6.08
N THR A 14 -12.56 -9.33 -6.66
CA THR A 14 -11.69 -10.51 -6.53
C THR A 14 -10.92 -10.84 -7.81
N GLY A 15 -11.25 -10.19 -8.92
CA GLY A 15 -10.65 -10.38 -10.23
C GLY A 15 -11.37 -9.58 -11.32
N PRO A 16 -11.05 -9.84 -12.60
CA PRO A 16 -11.57 -9.08 -13.74
C PRO A 16 -13.10 -9.02 -13.78
N ASP A 17 -13.78 -10.14 -13.55
CA ASP A 17 -15.24 -10.23 -13.67
C ASP A 17 -15.99 -9.39 -12.64
N SER A 18 -15.39 -9.18 -11.47
CA SER A 18 -15.96 -8.39 -10.39
C SER A 18 -15.54 -6.92 -10.42
N LEU A 19 -14.61 -6.54 -11.30
CA LEU A 19 -14.12 -5.16 -11.43
C LEU A 19 -15.27 -4.23 -11.86
N ARG A 20 -15.37 -3.06 -11.24
CA ARG A 20 -16.48 -2.14 -11.45
C ARG A 20 -16.11 -0.69 -11.20
N VAL A 21 -16.94 0.20 -11.76
CA VAL A 21 -16.96 1.62 -11.39
C VAL A 21 -17.86 1.78 -10.16
N SER A 22 -17.33 2.32 -9.09
CA SER A 22 -18.05 2.61 -7.84
C SER A 22 -18.20 4.12 -7.65
N ARG A 23 -19.30 4.52 -7.01
CA ARG A 23 -19.51 5.92 -6.68
C ARG A 23 -18.85 6.24 -5.34
N LEU A 24 -18.04 7.30 -5.30
CA LEU A 24 -17.47 7.81 -4.07
C LEU A 24 -18.53 8.49 -3.19
N PRO A 25 -18.41 8.40 -1.86
CA PRO A 25 -19.22 9.18 -0.94
C PRO A 25 -19.08 10.68 -1.21
N ALA A 26 -20.13 11.47 -1.02
CA ALA A 26 -20.12 12.92 -1.29
C ALA A 26 -19.08 13.70 -0.45
N ALA A 27 -18.64 13.14 0.68
CA ALA A 27 -17.60 13.71 1.54
C ALA A 27 -16.18 13.40 1.07
N ASP A 28 -16.02 12.49 0.10
CA ASP A 28 -14.72 12.12 -0.46
C ASP A 28 -14.24 13.22 -1.41
N LYS A 29 -12.96 13.59 -1.29
CA LYS A 29 -12.34 14.63 -2.11
C LYS A 29 -11.67 14.07 -3.37
N GLY A 30 -11.70 12.74 -3.56
CA GLY A 30 -11.09 12.04 -4.69
C GLY A 30 -11.84 12.18 -6.01
N GLY A 31 -13.04 12.75 -6.01
CA GLY A 31 -13.88 12.89 -7.20
C GLY A 31 -15.30 12.36 -6.99
N LYS A 32 -15.90 11.82 -8.05
CA LYS A 32 -17.24 11.24 -8.03
C LYS A 32 -17.24 9.72 -8.17
N TRP A 33 -16.26 9.18 -8.86
CA TRP A 33 -16.19 7.78 -9.24
C TRP A 33 -14.79 7.21 -9.01
N GLU A 34 -14.74 5.92 -8.75
CA GLU A 34 -13.50 5.16 -8.57
C GLU A 34 -13.58 3.79 -9.22
N ILE A 35 -12.39 3.21 -9.50
CA ILE A 35 -12.17 1.82 -9.85
C ILE A 35 -11.06 1.32 -8.92
N CYS A 36 -11.39 0.57 -7.87
CA CYS A 36 -10.43 0.04 -6.88
C CYS A 36 -9.45 1.11 -6.34
N GLY A 37 -9.99 2.24 -5.85
CA GLY A 37 -9.19 3.33 -5.29
C GLY A 37 -8.58 4.29 -6.33
N ILE A 38 -8.73 4.01 -7.63
CA ILE A 38 -8.32 4.91 -8.71
C ILE A 38 -9.47 5.89 -8.97
N CYS A 39 -9.31 7.13 -8.50
CA CYS A 39 -10.38 8.12 -8.46
C CYS A 39 -10.34 9.06 -9.68
N ASP A 40 -11.51 9.38 -10.23
CA ASP A 40 -11.65 10.25 -11.41
C ASP A 40 -11.21 11.71 -11.18
N GLY A 41 -11.19 12.16 -9.93
CA GLY A 41 -10.72 13.51 -9.57
C GLY A 41 -9.23 13.59 -9.23
N ILE A 42 -8.55 12.46 -9.05
CA ILE A 42 -7.11 12.40 -8.71
C ILE A 42 -6.30 11.91 -9.90
N GLU A 43 -6.75 10.84 -10.56
CA GLU A 43 -6.09 10.19 -11.69
C GLU A 43 -7.03 10.09 -12.91
N PRO A 44 -7.51 11.22 -13.44
CA PRO A 44 -8.57 11.23 -14.46
C PRO A 44 -8.19 10.44 -15.73
N ASP A 45 -6.95 10.50 -16.17
CA ASP A 45 -6.52 9.82 -17.40
C ASP A 45 -6.51 8.30 -17.22
N VAL A 46 -6.00 7.83 -16.07
CA VAL A 46 -5.98 6.40 -15.74
C VAL A 46 -7.41 5.88 -15.56
N PHE A 47 -8.23 6.61 -14.78
CA PHE A 47 -9.63 6.25 -14.56
C PHE A 47 -10.42 6.16 -15.88
N ASN A 48 -10.33 7.16 -16.75
CA ASN A 48 -11.03 7.19 -18.03
C ASN A 48 -10.61 6.05 -18.96
N ARG A 49 -9.31 5.72 -19.01
CA ARG A 49 -8.79 4.58 -19.76
C ARG A 49 -9.37 3.27 -19.25
N LEU A 50 -9.34 3.04 -17.93
CA LEU A 50 -9.86 1.81 -17.32
C LEU A 50 -11.38 1.70 -17.51
N LYS A 51 -12.11 2.81 -17.36
CA LYS A 51 -13.54 2.87 -17.59
C LYS A 51 -13.89 2.51 -19.04
N ALA A 52 -13.17 3.06 -20.02
CA ALA A 52 -13.38 2.75 -21.42
C ALA A 52 -13.17 1.25 -21.72
N LEU A 53 -12.19 0.60 -21.10
CA LEU A 53 -11.99 -0.84 -21.20
C LEU A 53 -13.17 -1.63 -20.62
N LEU A 54 -13.67 -1.22 -19.44
CA LEU A 54 -14.85 -1.85 -18.82
C LEU A 54 -16.11 -1.67 -19.67
N ASP A 55 -16.34 -0.48 -20.21
CA ASP A 55 -17.49 -0.19 -21.08
C ASP A 55 -17.44 -1.01 -22.39
N ALA A 56 -16.23 -1.33 -22.89
CA ALA A 56 -16.00 -2.18 -24.03
C ALA A 56 -16.02 -3.69 -23.73
N GLY A 57 -16.26 -4.10 -22.46
CA GLY A 57 -16.23 -5.49 -22.04
C GLY A 57 -14.83 -6.12 -21.94
N ARG A 58 -13.75 -5.32 -22.08
CA ARG A 58 -12.35 -5.75 -22.03
C ARG A 58 -11.86 -5.82 -20.58
N ARG A 59 -12.50 -6.69 -19.80
CA ARG A 59 -12.33 -6.71 -18.33
C ARG A 59 -10.95 -7.17 -17.88
N GLU A 60 -10.35 -8.15 -18.57
CA GLU A 60 -8.98 -8.62 -18.30
C GLU A 60 -7.97 -7.48 -18.46
N GLU A 61 -8.07 -6.72 -19.54
CA GLU A 61 -7.15 -5.59 -19.78
C GLU A 61 -7.36 -4.46 -18.77
N ALA A 62 -8.60 -4.22 -18.35
CA ALA A 62 -8.88 -3.27 -17.27
C ALA A 62 -8.28 -3.74 -15.95
N TRP A 63 -8.37 -5.04 -15.64
CA TRP A 63 -7.77 -5.64 -14.45
C TRP A 63 -6.25 -5.53 -14.46
N GLU A 64 -5.61 -5.91 -15.56
CA GLU A 64 -4.17 -5.74 -15.75
C GLU A 64 -3.74 -4.27 -15.58
N GLY A 65 -4.53 -3.34 -16.12
CA GLY A 65 -4.32 -1.91 -15.96
C GLY A 65 -4.39 -1.44 -14.50
N CYS A 66 -5.30 -1.99 -13.70
CA CYS A 66 -5.37 -1.71 -12.26
C CYS A 66 -4.15 -2.29 -11.52
N LEU A 67 -3.75 -3.52 -11.84
CA LEU A 67 -2.56 -4.15 -11.25
C LEU A 67 -1.30 -3.34 -11.55
N GLN A 68 -1.13 -2.93 -12.81
CA GLN A 68 0.02 -2.12 -13.23
C GLN A 68 0.03 -0.76 -12.55
N TYR A 69 -1.14 -0.11 -12.40
CA TYR A 69 -1.24 1.16 -11.69
C TYR A 69 -0.74 1.04 -10.23
N VAL A 70 -1.13 -0.02 -9.51
CA VAL A 70 -0.64 -0.25 -8.14
C VAL A 70 0.89 -0.38 -8.13
N LEU A 71 1.45 -1.16 -9.05
CA LEU A 71 2.89 -1.39 -9.14
C LEU A 71 3.65 -0.10 -9.44
N ASP A 72 3.18 0.69 -10.41
CA ASP A 72 3.80 1.95 -10.82
C ASP A 72 3.70 3.01 -9.73
N ASN A 73 2.51 3.18 -9.14
CA ASN A 73 2.26 4.15 -8.08
C ASN A 73 3.13 3.90 -6.84
N THR A 74 3.48 2.64 -6.58
CA THR A 74 4.29 2.21 -5.43
C THR A 74 5.71 1.79 -5.80
N ALA A 75 6.18 2.07 -7.02
CA ALA A 75 7.47 1.61 -7.55
C ALA A 75 8.67 2.02 -6.69
N ALA A 76 8.59 3.16 -6.01
CA ALA A 76 9.64 3.63 -5.11
C ALA A 76 10.01 2.61 -4.03
N VAL A 77 9.04 1.81 -3.54
CA VAL A 77 9.29 0.77 -2.53
C VAL A 77 10.32 -0.24 -3.01
N ARG A 78 10.25 -0.65 -4.27
CA ARG A 78 11.23 -1.56 -4.87
C ARG A 78 12.64 -0.98 -4.82
N SER A 79 12.77 0.32 -5.12
CA SER A 79 14.06 1.01 -5.06
C SER A 79 14.58 1.16 -3.62
N TRP A 80 13.71 1.12 -2.62
CA TRP A 80 14.13 1.17 -1.22
C TRP A 80 14.74 -0.14 -0.77
N LEU A 81 14.15 -1.27 -1.17
CA LEU A 81 14.63 -2.62 -0.84
C LEU A 81 15.90 -2.99 -1.61
N GLY A 82 16.02 -2.60 -2.87
CA GLY A 82 17.15 -2.92 -3.73
C GLY A 82 17.29 -4.40 -4.11
N SER A 83 16.32 -5.25 -3.71
CA SER A 83 16.34 -6.70 -3.90
C SER A 83 14.93 -7.27 -3.98
N ASP A 84 14.79 -8.43 -4.64
CA ASP A 84 13.57 -9.23 -4.73
C ASP A 84 13.40 -10.20 -3.56
N ALA A 85 14.38 -10.28 -2.69
CA ALA A 85 14.49 -11.30 -1.65
C ALA A 85 13.53 -11.08 -0.46
N PHE A 86 12.78 -9.97 -0.44
CA PHE A 86 11.97 -9.56 0.71
C PHE A 86 10.51 -9.25 0.31
N PRO A 87 9.76 -10.24 -0.20
CA PRO A 87 8.42 -10.03 -0.74
C PRO A 87 7.39 -9.60 0.30
N ALA A 88 7.50 -10.06 1.55
CA ALA A 88 6.60 -9.70 2.63
C ALA A 88 6.76 -8.22 3.03
N THR A 89 8.00 -7.77 3.18
CA THR A 89 8.32 -6.37 3.47
C THR A 89 7.91 -5.46 2.32
N GLU A 90 8.20 -5.87 1.07
CA GLU A 90 7.76 -5.15 -0.12
C GLU A 90 6.24 -4.98 -0.15
N PHE A 91 5.51 -6.06 0.09
CA PHE A 91 4.05 -6.04 0.09
C PHE A 91 3.49 -5.07 1.14
N MET A 92 3.95 -5.17 2.40
CA MET A 92 3.47 -4.30 3.47
C MET A 92 3.77 -2.82 3.23
N LEU A 93 4.95 -2.52 2.68
CA LEU A 93 5.32 -1.15 2.33
C LEU A 93 4.49 -0.62 1.16
N ARG A 94 4.26 -1.43 0.11
CA ARG A 94 3.42 -1.04 -1.04
C ARG A 94 1.96 -0.82 -0.63
N ASP A 95 1.40 -1.69 0.20
CA ASP A 95 0.04 -1.52 0.69
C ASP A 95 -0.12 -0.22 1.50
N HIS A 96 0.83 0.07 2.39
CA HIS A 96 0.78 1.33 3.13
C HIS A 96 1.03 2.55 2.24
N PHE A 97 1.93 2.43 1.27
CA PHE A 97 2.22 3.50 0.31
C PHE A 97 0.99 3.85 -0.52
N PHE A 98 0.30 2.85 -1.05
CA PHE A 98 -0.92 3.04 -1.82
C PHE A 98 -2.01 3.75 -1.02
N ASN A 99 -2.16 3.38 0.26
CA ASN A 99 -3.18 3.95 1.15
C ASN A 99 -2.82 5.32 1.74
N SER A 100 -1.54 5.57 2.07
CA SER A 100 -1.12 6.72 2.88
C SER A 100 -0.02 7.57 2.25
N GLY A 101 0.46 7.19 1.08
CA GLY A 101 1.48 7.90 0.32
C GLY A 101 2.92 7.68 0.80
N SER A 102 3.87 8.08 -0.05
CA SER A 102 5.31 7.87 0.12
C SER A 102 5.85 8.36 1.46
N ARG A 103 5.52 9.60 1.83
CA ARG A 103 6.08 10.24 3.02
C ARG A 103 5.67 9.54 4.33
N ASN A 104 4.41 9.12 4.43
CA ASN A 104 3.94 8.40 5.62
C ASN A 104 4.55 7.00 5.68
N THR A 105 4.69 6.33 4.55
CA THR A 105 5.36 5.04 4.45
C THR A 105 6.83 5.13 4.85
N GLY A 106 7.54 6.15 4.39
CA GLY A 106 8.91 6.42 4.82
C GLY A 106 9.02 6.62 6.34
N LYS A 107 8.07 7.34 6.95
CA LYS A 107 8.06 7.56 8.40
C LYS A 107 7.83 6.27 9.20
N ILE A 108 6.90 5.40 8.77
CA ILE A 108 6.71 4.13 9.49
C ILE A 108 7.90 3.20 9.30
N LEU A 109 8.51 3.18 8.11
CA LEU A 109 9.74 2.44 7.86
C LEU A 109 10.88 2.90 8.79
N GLN A 110 11.14 4.20 8.85
CA GLN A 110 12.17 4.77 9.74
C GLN A 110 11.89 4.46 11.22
N ARG A 111 10.63 4.51 11.64
CA ARG A 111 10.24 4.13 13.01
C ARG A 111 10.44 2.63 13.28
N ALA A 112 10.15 1.77 12.31
CA ALA A 112 10.39 0.34 12.44
C ALA A 112 11.89 0.04 12.58
N LEU A 113 12.74 0.64 11.73
CA LEU A 113 14.20 0.53 11.82
C LEU A 113 14.75 1.04 13.15
N ASN A 114 14.19 2.12 13.68
CA ASN A 114 14.60 2.67 14.96
C ASN A 114 14.28 1.77 16.17
N ILE A 115 13.36 0.80 16.06
CA ILE A 115 13.17 -0.23 17.10
C ILE A 115 14.48 -0.99 17.34
N HIS A 116 15.26 -1.18 16.28
CA HIS A 116 16.51 -1.94 16.28
C HIS A 116 17.77 -1.05 16.40
N GLY A 117 17.59 0.23 16.77
CA GLY A 117 18.71 1.11 17.08
C GLY A 117 19.31 1.88 15.91
N ALA A 118 18.65 1.93 14.73
CA ALA A 118 19.17 2.64 13.54
C ALA A 118 19.41 4.14 13.74
N GLY A 119 18.75 4.78 14.70
CA GLY A 119 18.94 6.20 15.01
C GLY A 119 18.63 7.15 13.85
N LEU A 120 17.62 6.80 13.04
CA LEU A 120 17.19 7.58 11.88
C LEU A 120 16.30 8.76 12.30
N VAL A 121 16.46 9.90 11.61
CA VAL A 121 15.48 10.99 11.68
C VAL A 121 14.19 10.53 10.98
N VAL A 122 13.04 10.70 11.65
CA VAL A 122 11.74 10.28 11.11
C VAL A 122 11.13 11.43 10.30
N ASP A 123 11.69 11.68 9.12
CA ASP A 123 11.26 12.74 8.18
C ASP A 123 10.40 12.23 7.02
N GLY A 124 10.41 10.90 6.79
CA GLY A 124 9.72 10.22 5.70
C GLY A 124 10.49 10.22 4.38
N ILE A 125 11.76 10.63 4.38
CA ILE A 125 12.64 10.60 3.21
C ILE A 125 13.49 9.32 3.25
N VAL A 126 13.22 8.39 2.34
CA VAL A 126 13.96 7.12 2.26
C VAL A 126 15.20 7.32 1.39
N GLY A 127 16.20 7.98 1.98
CA GLY A 127 17.52 8.22 1.36
C GLY A 127 18.48 7.04 1.50
N PRO A 128 19.75 7.20 1.05
CA PRO A 128 20.76 6.12 1.07
C PRO A 128 20.93 5.50 2.47
N ARG A 129 20.99 6.30 3.53
CA ARG A 129 21.13 5.81 4.90
C ARG A 129 19.94 4.94 5.32
N THR A 130 18.71 5.38 5.07
CA THR A 130 17.52 4.58 5.42
C THR A 130 17.48 3.26 4.66
N ARG A 131 17.89 3.26 3.37
CA ARG A 131 17.95 2.04 2.55
C ARG A 131 19.02 1.07 3.07
N GLN A 132 20.18 1.56 3.44
CA GLN A 132 21.26 0.74 4.00
C GLN A 132 20.79 0.08 5.30
N GLU A 133 20.23 0.86 6.25
CA GLU A 133 19.73 0.34 7.51
C GLU A 133 18.61 -0.72 7.29
N LEU A 134 17.76 -0.54 6.25
CA LEU A 134 16.74 -1.53 5.88
C LEU A 134 17.38 -2.84 5.42
N GLN A 135 18.38 -2.77 4.55
CA GLN A 135 19.07 -3.96 4.03
C GLN A 135 19.83 -4.67 5.15
N ASP A 136 20.55 -3.93 5.98
CA ASP A 136 21.31 -4.47 7.11
C ASP A 136 20.37 -5.15 8.14
N GLN A 137 19.24 -4.52 8.44
CA GLN A 137 18.25 -5.09 9.36
C GLN A 137 17.62 -6.37 8.82
N LEU A 138 17.22 -6.37 7.53
CA LEU A 138 16.65 -7.56 6.88
C LEU A 138 17.67 -8.71 6.81
N ALA A 139 18.93 -8.40 6.57
CA ALA A 139 20.02 -9.40 6.58
C ALA A 139 20.28 -9.96 7.98
N ALA A 140 20.19 -9.11 9.01
CA ALA A 140 20.51 -9.49 10.39
C ALA A 140 19.39 -10.31 11.07
N THR A 141 18.13 -9.94 10.89
CA THR A 141 17.00 -10.53 11.63
C THR A 141 16.05 -11.35 10.78
N GLY A 142 16.14 -11.21 9.47
CA GLY A 142 15.19 -11.80 8.54
C GLY A 142 13.86 -11.02 8.45
N GLU A 143 13.14 -11.31 7.39
CA GLU A 143 11.91 -10.62 7.04
C GLU A 143 10.78 -10.88 8.04
N ALA A 144 10.63 -12.11 8.52
CA ALA A 144 9.59 -12.50 9.48
C ALA A 144 9.60 -11.64 10.75
N VAL A 145 10.78 -11.34 11.27
CA VAL A 145 10.93 -10.48 12.46
C VAL A 145 10.67 -9.01 12.12
N PHE A 146 11.18 -8.55 10.99
CA PHE A 146 11.06 -7.15 10.58
C PHE A 146 9.61 -6.72 10.33
N ILE A 147 8.78 -7.56 9.69
CA ILE A 147 7.38 -7.24 9.40
C ILE A 147 6.52 -7.08 10.67
N ILE A 148 6.90 -7.71 11.80
CA ILE A 148 6.22 -7.52 13.09
C ILE A 148 6.37 -6.06 13.56
N GLY A 149 7.61 -5.56 13.57
CA GLY A 149 7.88 -4.17 13.91
C GLY A 149 7.22 -3.17 12.95
N LEU A 150 7.19 -3.51 11.66
CA LEU A 150 6.53 -2.69 10.65
C LEU A 150 5.01 -2.64 10.89
N GLN A 151 4.36 -3.77 11.21
CA GLN A 151 2.94 -3.85 11.57
C GLN A 151 2.62 -2.98 12.79
N GLU A 152 3.42 -3.06 13.84
CA GLU A 152 3.26 -2.23 15.05
C GLU A 152 3.26 -0.73 14.70
N LYS A 153 4.21 -0.29 13.87
CA LYS A 153 4.32 1.14 13.49
C LYS A 153 3.20 1.58 12.54
N ARG A 154 2.70 0.70 11.66
CA ARG A 154 1.51 0.96 10.86
C ARG A 154 0.28 1.19 11.72
N GLN A 155 0.00 0.29 12.66
CA GLN A 155 -1.14 0.42 13.56
C GLN A 155 -1.02 1.69 14.43
N ALA A 156 0.17 2.00 14.96
CA ALA A 156 0.42 3.21 15.72
C ALA A 156 0.18 4.48 14.88
N PHE A 157 0.58 4.47 13.61
CA PHE A 157 0.30 5.56 12.69
C PHE A 157 -1.20 5.82 12.54
N TYR A 158 -2.00 4.78 12.24
CA TYR A 158 -3.45 4.97 12.08
C TYR A 158 -4.12 5.42 13.37
N ARG A 159 -3.72 4.89 14.54
CA ARG A 159 -4.24 5.33 15.85
C ARG A 159 -3.95 6.81 16.12
N SER A 160 -2.89 7.37 15.54
CA SER A 160 -2.55 8.80 15.67
C SER A 160 -3.31 9.72 14.70
N CYS A 161 -4.04 9.18 13.73
CA CYS A 161 -4.78 9.96 12.77
C CYS A 161 -6.03 10.61 13.40
N ARG A 162 -6.30 11.86 13.04
CA ARG A 162 -7.49 12.60 13.55
C ARG A 162 -8.82 11.89 13.25
N GLN A 163 -8.90 11.19 12.11
CA GLN A 163 -10.10 10.46 11.69
C GLN A 163 -10.22 9.06 12.31
N PHE A 164 -9.29 8.66 13.16
CA PHE A 164 -9.30 7.32 13.78
C PHE A 164 -10.63 6.97 14.47
N PRO A 165 -11.33 7.87 15.19
CA PRO A 165 -12.62 7.55 15.79
C PRO A 165 -13.67 7.08 14.79
N THR A 166 -13.59 7.55 13.54
CA THR A 166 -14.56 7.22 12.48
C THR A 166 -14.13 5.99 11.68
N PHE A 167 -12.87 5.91 11.29
CA PHE A 167 -12.38 4.93 10.33
C PHE A 167 -11.43 3.89 10.93
N GLY A 168 -11.03 4.05 12.17
CA GLY A 168 -9.94 3.29 12.81
C GLY A 168 -10.17 1.78 12.82
N LYS A 169 -11.40 1.31 12.97
CA LYS A 169 -11.72 -0.12 12.92
C LYS A 169 -11.37 -0.71 11.54
N GLY A 170 -11.77 -0.05 10.46
CA GLY A 170 -11.47 -0.49 9.11
C GLY A 170 -9.96 -0.44 8.80
N TRP A 171 -9.28 0.63 9.23
CA TRP A 171 -7.84 0.76 9.03
C TRP A 171 -7.03 -0.31 9.78
N LEU A 172 -7.41 -0.65 11.01
CA LEU A 172 -6.75 -1.70 11.77
C LEU A 172 -7.03 -3.08 11.17
N SER A 173 -8.27 -3.37 10.76
CA SER A 173 -8.61 -4.61 10.05
C SER A 173 -7.75 -4.76 8.79
N ARG A 174 -7.63 -3.71 7.96
CA ARG A 174 -6.73 -3.72 6.79
C ARG A 174 -5.27 -3.99 7.17
N CYS A 175 -4.78 -3.40 8.27
CA CYS A 175 -3.43 -3.69 8.75
C CYS A 175 -3.24 -5.17 9.07
N ASP A 176 -4.22 -5.78 9.74
CA ASP A 176 -4.15 -7.17 10.16
C ASP A 176 -4.27 -8.12 8.95
N ASP A 177 -5.16 -7.82 8.00
CA ASP A 177 -5.30 -8.55 6.74
C ASP A 177 -4.00 -8.49 5.91
N ALA A 178 -3.40 -7.30 5.80
CA ALA A 178 -2.14 -7.13 5.08
C ALA A 178 -0.98 -7.85 5.79
N PHE A 179 -0.96 -7.87 7.11
CA PHE A 179 0.04 -8.62 7.87
C PHE A 179 -0.11 -10.13 7.66
N SER A 180 -1.35 -10.64 7.66
CA SER A 180 -1.62 -12.05 7.37
C SER A 180 -1.12 -12.46 5.98
N VAL A 181 -1.39 -11.66 4.95
CA VAL A 181 -0.84 -11.90 3.61
C VAL A 181 0.69 -11.84 3.58
N ALA A 182 1.29 -10.91 4.34
CA ALA A 182 2.75 -10.81 4.42
C ALA A 182 3.37 -12.05 5.08
N GLN A 183 2.74 -12.61 6.10
CA GLN A 183 3.20 -13.84 6.75
C GLN A 183 3.20 -15.06 5.82
N GLU A 184 2.32 -15.10 4.83
CA GLU A 184 2.31 -16.16 3.79
C GLU A 184 3.42 -16.00 2.76
N LEU A 185 4.07 -14.83 2.70
CA LEU A 185 5.14 -14.51 1.75
C LEU A 185 6.55 -14.72 2.33
N VAL A 186 6.67 -14.91 3.65
CA VAL A 186 7.92 -15.26 4.32
C VAL A 186 8.23 -16.74 4.12
#